data_b6f41f8a76f198c016d5d0b84812d477
#
_entry.id   b6f41f8a76f198c016d5d0b84812d477
#
_cell.length_a   1.000
_cell.length_b   1.000
_cell.length_c   1.000
_cell.angle_alpha   90.00
_cell.angle_beta   90.00
_cell.angle_gamma   90.00
#
_symmetry.space_group_name_H-M   'P 1'
#
loop_
_entity.id
_entity.type
_entity.pdbx_description
1 polymer ?
#
loop_
_entity_poly.entity_id
_entity_poly.type
_entity_poly.pdbx_seq_one_letter_code
_entity_poly.pdbx_strand_id
1 'polypeptide(L)'
;MQIEIGRIFYEIVPWNKDYIQISGNSSPYRVHAPAHCDVAFLKEYIKLNPPESKSEGISYSYLEAPYYLFGKPYLVKIYPSATLATVELTATSICVYQKKSTNTLKLLHKWSQELLYHEIIKQIAYWEEQLDIYDVATVSIHKLSKNDFRIVEGGFHFSNRLIDFEKEHIKLIILKAFCKFAHKTRKETEAIFSLYISNWRDLC
;
A
#
# COMPACT_ATOMS: atom_id res chain seq x y z
N MET A 1 -24.54 -26.28 22.76
CA MET A 1 -23.26 -26.26 23.51
C MET A 1 -22.54 -24.96 23.21
N GLN A 2 -22.00 -24.32 24.27
CA GLN A 2 -21.22 -23.09 24.04
C GLN A 2 -19.72 -23.32 24.27
N ILE A 3 -18.88 -22.70 23.48
CA ILE A 3 -17.42 -22.70 23.64
C ILE A 3 -16.91 -21.29 23.59
N GLU A 4 -15.79 -21.00 24.28
CA GLU A 4 -15.12 -19.72 24.27
C GLU A 4 -13.74 -19.88 23.60
N ILE A 5 -13.42 -18.98 22.67
CA ILE A 5 -12.14 -18.91 21.98
C ILE A 5 -11.71 -17.44 21.88
N GLY A 6 -10.62 -17.05 22.54
CA GLY A 6 -10.09 -15.69 22.47
C GLY A 6 -11.07 -14.60 22.93
N ARG A 7 -11.83 -14.83 24.02
CA ARG A 7 -12.88 -13.94 24.55
C ARG A 7 -14.13 -13.81 23.67
N ILE A 8 -14.28 -14.66 22.65
CA ILE A 8 -15.46 -14.71 21.79
C ILE A 8 -16.22 -15.98 22.12
N PHE A 9 -17.56 -15.88 22.28
CA PHE A 9 -18.43 -17.00 22.54
C PHE A 9 -19.05 -17.54 21.26
N TYR A 10 -19.08 -18.86 21.14
CA TYR A 10 -19.68 -19.60 20.03
C TYR A 10 -20.72 -20.60 20.52
N GLU A 11 -21.88 -20.56 19.92
CA GLU A 11 -22.94 -21.53 20.14
C GLU A 11 -22.86 -22.63 19.08
N ILE A 12 -22.55 -23.86 19.49
CA ILE A 12 -22.51 -25.00 18.58
C ILE A 12 -23.90 -25.52 18.35
N VAL A 13 -24.35 -25.48 17.10
CA VAL A 13 -25.67 -25.99 16.65
C VAL A 13 -25.44 -27.21 15.77
N PRO A 14 -25.80 -28.43 16.21
CA PRO A 14 -25.67 -29.60 15.36
C PRO A 14 -26.62 -29.53 14.16
N TRP A 15 -26.11 -29.99 12.99
CA TRP A 15 -26.91 -30.13 11.79
C TRP A 15 -26.57 -31.40 11.02
N ASN A 16 -27.31 -31.68 9.96
CA ASN A 16 -27.23 -32.91 9.17
C ASN A 16 -26.42 -32.76 7.87
N LYS A 17 -25.60 -31.71 7.75
CA LYS A 17 -24.71 -31.50 6.60
C LYS A 17 -23.27 -31.81 6.96
N ASP A 18 -22.46 -32.19 5.99
CA ASP A 18 -21.05 -32.63 6.16
C ASP A 18 -20.04 -31.51 6.18
N TYR A 19 -20.45 -30.24 6.35
CA TYR A 19 -19.55 -29.09 6.43
C TYR A 19 -19.87 -28.20 7.62
N ILE A 20 -18.91 -27.39 8.03
CA ILE A 20 -19.05 -26.44 9.14
C ILE A 20 -19.35 -25.06 8.55
N GLN A 21 -20.33 -24.37 9.14
CA GLN A 21 -20.67 -22.99 8.79
C GLN A 21 -20.72 -22.13 10.05
N ILE A 22 -19.98 -21.00 10.04
CA ILE A 22 -20.04 -20.01 11.11
C ILE A 22 -20.97 -18.89 10.65
N SER A 23 -21.92 -18.51 11.50
CA SER A 23 -22.91 -17.48 11.22
C SER A 23 -23.18 -16.62 12.47
N GLY A 24 -23.70 -15.41 12.24
CA GLY A 24 -23.95 -14.41 13.29
C GLY A 24 -23.19 -13.14 13.02
N ASN A 25 -23.68 -12.03 13.57
CA ASN A 25 -23.09 -10.70 13.38
C ASN A 25 -22.38 -10.19 14.65
N SER A 26 -22.56 -10.88 15.76
CA SER A 26 -21.93 -10.54 17.06
C SER A 26 -21.86 -11.81 17.94
N SER A 27 -21.04 -11.77 18.96
CA SER A 27 -20.97 -12.86 19.97
C SER A 27 -22.28 -12.97 20.76
N PRO A 28 -22.78 -14.19 20.97
CA PRO A 28 -22.24 -15.47 20.53
C PRO A 28 -22.51 -15.76 19.04
N TYR A 29 -21.47 -16.17 18.33
CA TYR A 29 -21.60 -16.63 16.95
C TYR A 29 -22.18 -18.05 16.93
N ARG A 30 -22.99 -18.40 15.91
CA ARG A 30 -23.51 -19.76 15.73
C ARG A 30 -22.58 -20.54 14.80
N VAL A 31 -22.15 -21.71 15.28
CA VAL A 31 -21.36 -22.68 14.52
C VAL A 31 -22.23 -23.89 14.23
N HIS A 32 -22.70 -23.98 12.99
CA HIS A 32 -23.41 -25.15 12.51
C HIS A 32 -22.38 -26.21 12.13
N ALA A 33 -22.44 -27.38 12.78
CA ALA A 33 -21.48 -28.45 12.55
C ALA A 33 -22.18 -29.83 12.55
N PRO A 34 -21.57 -30.82 11.83
CA PRO A 34 -22.05 -32.20 11.89
C PRO A 34 -22.14 -32.70 13.34
N ALA A 35 -23.19 -33.46 13.67
CA ALA A 35 -23.44 -33.94 15.05
C ALA A 35 -22.27 -34.80 15.60
N HIS A 36 -21.50 -35.44 14.71
CA HIS A 36 -20.35 -36.29 15.06
C HIS A 36 -19.02 -35.54 15.10
N CYS A 37 -19.02 -34.22 14.88
CA CYS A 37 -17.81 -33.44 14.83
C CYS A 37 -17.18 -33.25 16.22
N ASP A 38 -15.87 -33.55 16.34
CA ASP A 38 -15.16 -33.39 17.61
C ASP A 38 -14.99 -31.91 17.99
N VAL A 39 -15.18 -31.63 19.27
CA VAL A 39 -15.06 -30.28 19.84
C VAL A 39 -13.66 -29.71 19.71
N ALA A 40 -12.62 -30.54 19.82
CA ALA A 40 -11.24 -30.11 19.65
C ALA A 40 -10.99 -29.64 18.21
N PHE A 41 -11.47 -30.41 17.24
CA PHE A 41 -11.43 -30.05 15.83
C PHE A 41 -12.21 -28.76 15.55
N LEU A 42 -13.40 -28.58 16.13
CA LEU A 42 -14.18 -27.34 15.98
C LEU A 42 -13.48 -26.13 16.53
N LYS A 43 -12.79 -26.24 17.66
CA LYS A 43 -11.99 -25.14 18.23
C LYS A 43 -10.84 -24.73 17.31
N GLU A 44 -10.18 -25.70 16.70
CA GLU A 44 -9.07 -25.44 15.78
C GLU A 44 -9.58 -24.88 14.45
N TYR A 45 -10.67 -25.43 13.91
CA TYR A 45 -11.32 -24.89 12.72
C TYR A 45 -11.75 -23.43 12.89
N ILE A 46 -12.36 -23.08 14.04
CA ILE A 46 -12.80 -21.71 14.34
C ILE A 46 -11.60 -20.76 14.47
N LYS A 47 -10.46 -21.21 15.04
CA LYS A 47 -9.23 -20.41 15.11
C LYS A 47 -8.66 -20.10 13.74
N LEU A 48 -8.70 -21.08 12.83
CA LEU A 48 -8.20 -20.93 11.45
C LEU A 48 -9.19 -20.16 10.55
N ASN A 49 -10.46 -20.23 10.87
CA ASN A 49 -11.55 -19.57 10.16
C ASN A 49 -12.36 -18.70 11.15
N PRO A 50 -11.75 -17.66 11.72
CA PRO A 50 -12.49 -16.77 12.61
C PRO A 50 -13.72 -16.27 11.86
N PRO A 51 -14.89 -16.16 12.54
CA PRO A 51 -16.03 -15.54 11.91
C PRO A 51 -15.53 -14.20 11.40
N GLU A 52 -15.74 -13.96 10.12
CA GLU A 52 -15.57 -12.60 9.63
C GLU A 52 -16.42 -11.78 10.58
N SER A 53 -15.78 -11.01 11.46
CA SER A 53 -16.50 -9.99 12.21
C SER A 53 -17.12 -9.15 11.10
N LYS A 54 -18.40 -9.40 10.83
CA LYS A 54 -19.20 -8.38 10.20
C LYS A 54 -19.21 -7.30 11.27
N SER A 55 -18.11 -6.53 11.33
CA SER A 55 -18.13 -5.20 11.90
C SER A 55 -19.43 -4.65 11.42
N GLU A 56 -20.34 -4.33 12.34
CA GLU A 56 -21.68 -3.80 12.12
C GLU A 56 -21.66 -3.04 10.81
N GLY A 57 -22.34 -3.52 9.79
CA GLY A 57 -22.15 -3.24 8.39
C GLY A 57 -21.58 -1.86 8.12
N ILE A 58 -20.27 -1.70 8.25
CA ILE A 58 -19.60 -0.50 7.78
C ILE A 58 -19.75 -0.61 6.28
N SER A 59 -20.88 -0.03 5.82
CA SER A 59 -21.16 0.12 4.42
C SER A 59 -19.96 0.85 3.81
N TYR A 60 -19.12 0.14 3.08
CA TYR A 60 -18.05 0.77 2.32
C TYR A 60 -18.46 0.83 0.85
N SER A 61 -17.99 1.83 0.18
CA SER A 61 -18.08 1.96 -1.27
C SER A 61 -16.71 1.77 -1.90
N TYR A 62 -16.69 1.55 -3.20
CA TYR A 62 -15.44 1.42 -3.98
C TYR A 62 -15.28 2.62 -4.90
N LEU A 63 -14.05 2.95 -5.26
CA LEU A 63 -13.80 3.72 -6.48
C LEU A 63 -14.06 2.81 -7.70
N GLU A 64 -14.65 3.38 -8.74
CA GLU A 64 -14.96 2.65 -9.98
C GLU A 64 -13.70 2.15 -10.72
N ALA A 65 -12.60 2.87 -10.59
CA ALA A 65 -11.33 2.52 -11.21
C ALA A 65 -10.24 2.20 -10.16
N PRO A 66 -9.30 1.30 -10.47
CA PRO A 66 -8.17 1.03 -9.60
C PRO A 66 -7.29 2.28 -9.45
N TYR A 67 -6.72 2.47 -8.26
CA TYR A 67 -5.73 3.50 -7.98
C TYR A 67 -4.33 2.94 -8.15
N TYR A 68 -3.51 3.58 -8.96
CA TYR A 68 -2.14 3.15 -9.18
C TYR A 68 -1.21 3.76 -8.14
N LEU A 69 -0.35 2.92 -7.55
CA LEU A 69 0.65 3.31 -6.58
C LEU A 69 1.91 2.50 -6.83
N PHE A 70 3.01 3.16 -7.16
CA PHE A 70 4.29 2.54 -7.49
C PHE A 70 4.16 1.43 -8.57
N GLY A 71 3.46 1.74 -9.65
CA GLY A 71 3.24 0.84 -10.79
C GLY A 71 2.22 -0.28 -10.54
N LYS A 72 1.65 -0.38 -9.34
CA LYS A 72 0.70 -1.43 -8.97
C LYS A 72 -0.72 -0.90 -8.86
N PRO A 73 -1.72 -1.60 -9.40
CA PRO A 73 -3.13 -1.27 -9.22
C PRO A 73 -3.62 -1.72 -7.84
N TYR A 74 -4.38 -0.88 -7.16
CA TYR A 74 -5.03 -1.17 -5.88
C TYR A 74 -6.52 -0.88 -5.96
N LEU A 75 -7.32 -1.76 -5.37
CA LEU A 75 -8.73 -1.51 -5.13
C LEU A 75 -8.86 -0.51 -3.97
N VAL A 76 -9.64 0.55 -4.17
CA VAL A 76 -9.88 1.54 -3.10
C VAL A 76 -11.22 1.28 -2.44
N LYS A 77 -11.17 0.98 -1.14
CA LYS A 77 -12.34 0.82 -0.26
C LYS A 77 -12.55 2.08 0.55
N ILE A 78 -13.75 2.64 0.50
CA ILE A 78 -14.09 3.91 1.17
C ILE A 78 -15.03 3.61 2.33
N TYR A 79 -14.55 3.86 3.54
CA TYR A 79 -15.29 3.67 4.78
C TYR A 79 -15.77 5.00 5.35
N PRO A 80 -17.05 5.12 5.73
CA PRO A 80 -17.53 6.30 6.44
C PRO A 80 -16.85 6.41 7.80
N SER A 81 -16.33 7.57 8.13
CA SER A 81 -15.73 7.88 9.42
C SER A 81 -16.28 9.21 9.95
N ALA A 82 -16.56 9.26 11.24
CA ALA A 82 -17.03 10.48 11.88
C ALA A 82 -15.89 11.40 12.34
N THR A 83 -14.69 10.87 12.52
CA THR A 83 -13.60 11.56 13.21
C THR A 83 -12.52 12.09 12.26
N LEU A 84 -11.68 11.26 11.74
CA LEU A 84 -10.51 11.66 10.96
C LEU A 84 -10.55 11.08 9.55
N ALA A 85 -10.03 11.86 8.59
CA ALA A 85 -9.77 11.36 7.25
C ALA A 85 -8.38 10.71 7.24
N THR A 86 -8.31 9.38 7.09
CA THR A 86 -7.08 8.60 7.04
C THR A 86 -7.07 7.67 5.84
N VAL A 87 -5.87 7.33 5.38
CA VAL A 87 -5.66 6.37 4.29
C VAL A 87 -4.67 5.31 4.76
N GLU A 88 -5.03 4.06 4.57
CA GLU A 88 -4.22 2.91 4.95
C GLU A 88 -3.98 2.01 3.74
N LEU A 89 -2.74 1.56 3.56
CA LEU A 89 -2.36 0.60 2.53
C LEU A 89 -2.37 -0.81 3.13
N THR A 90 -3.12 -1.70 2.51
CA THR A 90 -3.06 -3.14 2.79
C THR A 90 -2.33 -3.87 1.65
N ALA A 91 -2.13 -5.18 1.77
CA ALA A 91 -1.48 -5.97 0.72
C ALA A 91 -2.17 -5.87 -0.65
N THR A 92 -3.50 -5.72 -0.69
CA THR A 92 -4.30 -5.78 -1.92
C THR A 92 -5.19 -4.57 -2.16
N SER A 93 -5.36 -3.70 -1.18
CA SER A 93 -6.29 -2.56 -1.27
C SER A 93 -5.80 -1.33 -0.50
N ILE A 94 -6.35 -0.19 -0.85
CA ILE A 94 -6.21 1.06 -0.11
C ILE A 94 -7.54 1.31 0.61
N CYS A 95 -7.48 1.43 1.93
CA CYS A 95 -8.63 1.73 2.77
C CYS A 95 -8.66 3.22 3.09
N VAL A 96 -9.72 3.89 2.71
CA VAL A 96 -9.92 5.33 2.95
C VAL A 96 -11.02 5.51 3.98
N TYR A 97 -10.70 6.06 5.12
CA TYR A 97 -11.66 6.41 6.18
C TYR A 97 -11.94 7.91 6.08
N GLN A 98 -13.18 8.29 5.81
CA GLN A 98 -13.49 9.70 5.57
C GLN A 98 -14.94 10.08 5.87
N LYS A 99 -15.19 11.38 6.10
CA LYS A 99 -16.55 11.94 6.16
C LYS A 99 -17.17 11.94 4.77
N LYS A 100 -18.51 11.84 4.71
CA LYS A 100 -19.29 11.85 3.45
C LYS A 100 -18.97 13.03 2.51
N SER A 101 -18.63 14.18 3.05
CA SER A 101 -18.30 15.40 2.29
C SER A 101 -16.84 15.48 1.81
N THR A 102 -15.99 14.51 2.15
CA THR A 102 -14.57 14.55 1.80
C THR A 102 -14.37 14.09 0.35
N ASN A 103 -13.54 14.78 -0.40
CA ASN A 103 -13.15 14.35 -1.74
C ASN A 103 -12.08 13.26 -1.65
N THR A 104 -12.46 12.02 -1.94
CA THR A 104 -11.61 10.83 -1.86
C THR A 104 -10.35 10.95 -2.71
N LEU A 105 -10.49 11.40 -3.97
CA LEU A 105 -9.34 11.51 -4.89
C LEU A 105 -8.32 12.54 -4.40
N LYS A 106 -8.79 13.66 -3.84
CA LYS A 106 -7.89 14.67 -3.27
C LYS A 106 -7.14 14.14 -2.05
N LEU A 107 -7.82 13.35 -1.20
CA LEU A 107 -7.20 12.72 -0.04
C LEU A 107 -6.15 11.68 -0.45
N LEU A 108 -6.51 10.80 -1.40
CA LEU A 108 -5.60 9.82 -1.97
C LEU A 108 -4.38 10.47 -2.62
N HIS A 109 -4.60 11.53 -3.39
CA HIS A 109 -3.51 12.24 -4.04
C HIS A 109 -2.54 12.86 -3.03
N LYS A 110 -3.06 13.51 -1.98
CA LYS A 110 -2.19 14.06 -0.91
C LYS A 110 -1.37 12.95 -0.25
N TRP A 111 -2.03 11.88 0.16
CA TRP A 111 -1.39 10.74 0.81
C TRP A 111 -0.34 10.06 -0.08
N SER A 112 -0.64 9.84 -1.37
CA SER A 112 0.32 9.23 -2.30
C SER A 112 1.53 10.13 -2.57
N GLN A 113 1.36 11.46 -2.55
CA GLN A 113 2.48 12.40 -2.65
C GLN A 113 3.41 12.34 -1.43
N GLU A 114 2.86 12.14 -0.23
CA GLU A 114 3.65 11.94 0.98
C GLU A 114 4.46 10.64 0.89
N LEU A 115 3.84 9.54 0.41
CA LEU A 115 4.55 8.27 0.18
C LEU A 115 5.66 8.40 -0.87
N LEU A 116 5.38 9.10 -1.98
CA LEU A 116 6.38 9.36 -3.03
C LEU A 116 7.55 10.17 -2.47
N TYR A 117 7.26 11.20 -1.68
CA TYR A 117 8.31 12.00 -1.07
C TYR A 117 9.23 11.16 -0.17
N HIS A 118 8.65 10.31 0.68
CA HIS A 118 9.43 9.40 1.52
C HIS A 118 10.27 8.40 0.70
N GLU A 119 9.73 7.86 -0.38
CA GLU A 119 10.48 6.96 -1.26
C GLU A 119 11.64 7.70 -1.94
N ILE A 120 11.42 8.93 -2.44
CA ILE A 120 12.45 9.75 -3.05
C ILE A 120 13.57 10.07 -2.05
N ILE A 121 13.24 10.53 -0.84
CA ILE A 121 14.24 10.83 0.19
C ILE A 121 15.07 9.59 0.54
N LYS A 122 14.42 8.43 0.67
CA LYS A 122 15.11 7.15 0.91
C LYS A 122 16.10 6.83 -0.22
N GLN A 123 15.70 7.02 -1.47
CA GLN A 123 16.57 6.76 -2.63
C GLN A 123 17.68 7.79 -2.74
N ILE A 124 17.43 9.05 -2.39
CA ILE A 124 18.49 10.09 -2.35
C ILE A 124 19.55 9.70 -1.32
N ALA A 125 19.17 9.42 -0.08
CA ALA A 125 20.12 9.01 0.95
C ALA A 125 20.96 7.78 0.51
N TYR A 126 20.34 6.81 -0.16
CA TYR A 126 21.04 5.66 -0.72
C TYR A 126 22.08 6.09 -1.79
N TRP A 127 21.72 6.98 -2.72
CA TRP A 127 22.63 7.40 -3.79
C TRP A 127 23.70 8.36 -3.32
N GLU A 128 23.44 9.20 -2.32
CA GLU A 128 24.46 10.03 -1.66
C GLU A 128 25.60 9.15 -1.12
N GLU A 129 25.24 8.07 -0.43
CA GLU A 129 26.20 7.10 0.12
C GLU A 129 26.95 6.33 -1.00
N GLN A 130 26.22 5.84 -2.02
CA GLN A 130 26.83 5.03 -3.09
C GLN A 130 27.74 5.82 -4.02
N LEU A 131 27.46 7.10 -4.22
CA LEU A 131 28.19 7.97 -5.16
C LEU A 131 29.16 8.94 -4.46
N ASP A 132 29.18 8.97 -3.14
CA ASP A 132 29.93 9.92 -2.31
C ASP A 132 29.62 11.39 -2.69
N ILE A 133 28.34 11.72 -2.88
CA ILE A 133 27.83 13.03 -3.26
C ILE A 133 26.81 13.48 -2.22
N TYR A 134 27.14 14.44 -1.37
CA TYR A 134 26.31 14.89 -0.24
C TYR A 134 25.78 16.33 -0.37
N ASP A 135 25.87 16.91 -1.56
CA ASP A 135 25.54 18.33 -1.81
C ASP A 135 24.03 18.58 -2.08
N VAL A 136 23.16 17.57 -1.87
CA VAL A 136 21.73 17.70 -2.14
C VAL A 136 21.02 18.30 -0.93
N ALA A 137 20.84 19.63 -0.96
CA ALA A 137 20.18 20.35 0.15
C ALA A 137 18.66 20.47 -0.01
N THR A 138 18.13 20.38 -1.24
CA THR A 138 16.72 20.64 -1.52
C THR A 138 16.09 19.55 -2.36
N VAL A 139 14.96 19.00 -1.87
CA VAL A 139 14.15 18.01 -2.59
C VAL A 139 12.69 18.39 -2.51
N SER A 140 12.02 18.43 -3.63
CA SER A 140 10.58 18.71 -3.67
C SER A 140 9.88 18.02 -4.85
N ILE A 141 8.56 17.86 -4.73
CA ILE A 141 7.72 17.25 -5.75
C ILE A 141 6.85 18.32 -6.39
N HIS A 142 6.85 18.36 -7.70
CA HIS A 142 6.10 19.33 -8.49
C HIS A 142 5.34 18.66 -9.65
N LYS A 143 4.32 19.35 -10.15
CA LYS A 143 3.70 18.98 -11.42
C LYS A 143 4.59 19.42 -12.57
N LEU A 144 5.44 18.51 -13.07
CA LEU A 144 6.27 18.74 -14.24
C LEU A 144 5.56 18.23 -15.50
N SER A 145 5.55 19.03 -16.58
CA SER A 145 4.77 18.71 -17.79
C SER A 145 5.44 17.66 -18.69
N LYS A 146 6.76 17.64 -18.79
CA LYS A 146 7.51 16.81 -19.76
C LYS A 146 8.62 15.99 -19.15
N ASN A 147 9.19 16.42 -18.02
CA ASN A 147 10.38 15.81 -17.43
C ASN A 147 10.02 15.10 -16.13
N ASP A 148 10.74 14.04 -15.80
CA ASP A 148 10.59 13.32 -14.53
C ASP A 148 11.28 14.06 -13.38
N PHE A 149 12.30 14.87 -13.69
CA PHE A 149 12.96 15.73 -12.72
C PHE A 149 13.53 17.00 -13.36
N ARG A 150 13.84 17.97 -12.52
CA ARG A 150 14.60 19.19 -12.85
C ARG A 150 15.67 19.40 -11.79
N ILE A 151 16.88 19.76 -12.23
CA ILE A 151 17.92 20.23 -11.32
C ILE A 151 17.66 21.70 -11.02
N VAL A 152 17.76 22.05 -9.75
CA VAL A 152 17.65 23.41 -9.23
C VAL A 152 18.90 23.72 -8.40
N GLU A 153 19.06 24.97 -7.98
CA GLU A 153 20.16 25.33 -7.09
C GLU A 153 20.11 24.49 -5.81
N GLY A 154 21.17 23.71 -5.56
CA GLY A 154 21.31 22.85 -4.40
C GLY A 154 20.40 21.63 -4.38
N GLY A 155 19.77 21.18 -5.50
CA GLY A 155 18.97 19.97 -5.41
C GLY A 155 18.06 19.64 -6.59
N PHE A 156 16.92 19.02 -6.27
CA PHE A 156 16.04 18.41 -7.26
C PHE A 156 14.57 18.75 -7.05
N HIS A 157 13.89 19.01 -8.17
CA HIS A 157 12.43 18.94 -8.27
C HIS A 157 12.05 17.69 -9.04
N PHE A 158 11.28 16.78 -8.43
CA PHE A 158 10.79 15.58 -9.07
C PHE A 158 9.32 15.72 -9.51
N SER A 159 8.94 14.99 -10.55
CA SER A 159 7.58 14.97 -11.04
C SER A 159 6.67 14.20 -10.09
N ASN A 160 5.48 14.72 -9.81
CA ASN A 160 4.46 14.01 -9.05
C ASN A 160 3.93 12.74 -9.77
N ARG A 161 4.15 12.63 -11.09
CA ARG A 161 3.81 11.42 -11.87
C ARG A 161 4.69 10.22 -11.57
N LEU A 162 5.82 10.40 -10.86
CA LEU A 162 6.67 9.29 -10.46
C LEU A 162 5.94 8.27 -9.57
N ILE A 163 4.84 8.66 -8.95
CA ILE A 163 3.99 7.73 -8.18
C ILE A 163 3.41 6.60 -9.03
N ASP A 164 3.27 6.82 -10.34
CA ASP A 164 2.71 5.84 -11.28
C ASP A 164 3.77 4.82 -11.74
N PHE A 165 5.06 5.08 -11.46
CA PHE A 165 6.17 4.21 -11.86
C PHE A 165 6.53 3.20 -10.78
N GLU A 166 7.09 2.07 -11.19
CA GLU A 166 7.66 1.10 -10.28
C GLU A 166 8.86 1.68 -9.51
N LYS A 167 9.12 1.19 -8.32
CA LYS A 167 10.19 1.70 -7.45
C LYS A 167 11.57 1.61 -8.08
N GLU A 168 11.84 0.56 -8.86
CA GLU A 168 13.11 0.41 -9.58
C GLU A 168 13.27 1.50 -10.68
N HIS A 169 12.18 1.88 -11.33
CA HIS A 169 12.21 2.98 -12.29
C HIS A 169 12.45 4.32 -11.58
N ILE A 170 11.80 4.57 -10.44
CA ILE A 170 12.04 5.75 -9.61
C ILE A 170 13.52 5.80 -9.17
N LYS A 171 14.07 4.67 -8.74
CA LYS A 171 15.48 4.54 -8.38
C LYS A 171 16.43 4.94 -9.52
N LEU A 172 16.13 4.48 -10.74
CA LEU A 172 16.91 4.86 -11.94
C LEU A 172 16.78 6.37 -12.27
N ILE A 173 15.57 6.94 -12.16
CA ILE A 173 15.34 8.36 -12.41
C ILE A 173 16.14 9.22 -11.41
N ILE A 174 16.18 8.84 -10.14
CA ILE A 174 16.96 9.54 -9.13
C ILE A 174 18.46 9.41 -9.41
N LEU A 175 18.95 8.21 -9.75
CA LEU A 175 20.34 8.01 -10.16
C LEU A 175 20.70 8.87 -11.36
N LYS A 176 19.83 8.98 -12.36
CA LYS A 176 20.00 9.85 -13.53
C LYS A 176 20.08 11.33 -13.13
N ALA A 177 19.28 11.73 -12.13
CA ALA A 177 19.36 13.10 -11.59
C ALA A 177 20.72 13.37 -10.94
N PHE A 178 21.23 12.44 -10.11
CA PHE A 178 22.58 12.54 -9.52
C PHE A 178 23.69 12.60 -10.56
N CYS A 179 23.67 11.71 -11.56
CA CYS A 179 24.67 11.72 -12.64
C CYS A 179 24.70 13.07 -13.38
N LYS A 180 23.52 13.64 -13.63
CA LYS A 180 23.40 14.95 -14.28
C LYS A 180 23.81 16.09 -13.36
N PHE A 181 23.51 16.03 -12.07
CA PHE A 181 23.92 17.00 -11.06
C PHE A 181 25.44 17.03 -10.90
N ALA A 182 26.07 15.86 -10.90
CA ALA A 182 27.52 15.70 -10.84
C ALA A 182 28.23 15.88 -12.21
N HIS A 183 27.54 16.41 -13.23
CA HIS A 183 28.08 16.65 -14.57
C HIS A 183 28.76 15.44 -15.22
N LYS A 184 28.30 14.22 -14.94
CA LYS A 184 28.82 12.98 -15.52
C LYS A 184 28.56 12.95 -17.03
N THR A 185 29.54 12.50 -17.78
CA THR A 185 29.39 12.25 -19.22
C THR A 185 28.43 11.10 -19.47
N ARG A 186 27.93 10.98 -20.70
CA ARG A 186 27.04 9.86 -21.08
C ARG A 186 27.69 8.50 -20.82
N LYS A 187 28.98 8.32 -21.16
CA LYS A 187 29.68 7.05 -20.93
C LYS A 187 29.80 6.71 -19.44
N GLU A 188 30.14 7.67 -18.60
CA GLU A 188 30.20 7.49 -17.15
C GLU A 188 28.83 7.16 -16.58
N THR A 189 27.77 7.84 -17.03
CA THR A 189 26.39 7.59 -16.61
C THR A 189 25.94 6.17 -16.96
N GLU A 190 26.20 5.70 -18.19
CA GLU A 190 25.87 4.34 -18.62
C GLU A 190 26.68 3.27 -17.84
N ALA A 191 27.93 3.56 -17.50
CA ALA A 191 28.75 2.70 -16.66
C ALA A 191 28.18 2.59 -15.22
N ILE A 192 27.80 3.73 -14.63
CA ILE A 192 27.16 3.77 -13.31
C ILE A 192 25.84 3.01 -13.33
N PHE A 193 24.99 3.21 -14.34
CA PHE A 193 23.72 2.48 -14.46
C PHE A 193 23.96 0.96 -14.52
N SER A 194 24.92 0.53 -15.36
CA SER A 194 25.24 -0.90 -15.50
C SER A 194 25.80 -1.52 -14.23
N LEU A 195 26.44 -0.72 -13.36
CA LEU A 195 26.96 -1.18 -12.08
C LEU A 195 25.85 -1.41 -11.04
N TYR A 196 24.86 -0.51 -11.00
CA TYR A 196 23.88 -0.50 -9.90
C TYR A 196 22.49 -1.00 -10.28
N ILE A 197 22.12 -1.02 -11.57
CA ILE A 197 20.78 -1.40 -12.03
C ILE A 197 20.92 -2.31 -13.26
N SER A 198 20.83 -3.61 -13.05
CA SER A 198 21.10 -4.63 -14.10
C SER A 198 20.20 -4.51 -15.33
N ASN A 199 18.95 -4.09 -15.14
CA ASN A 199 17.93 -3.95 -16.19
C ASN A 199 17.66 -2.49 -16.60
N TRP A 200 18.60 -1.57 -16.40
CA TRP A 200 18.38 -0.14 -16.62
C TRP A 200 17.94 0.22 -18.06
N ARG A 201 18.34 -0.61 -19.05
CA ARG A 201 17.96 -0.37 -20.45
C ARG A 201 16.48 -0.60 -20.72
N ASP A 202 15.87 -1.50 -19.97
CA ASP A 202 14.43 -1.81 -20.09
C ASP A 202 13.55 -0.75 -19.40
N LEU A 203 14.18 0.08 -18.54
CA LEU A 203 13.53 1.15 -17.80
C LEU A 203 13.71 2.54 -18.43
N CYS A 204 14.50 2.67 -19.49
CA CYS A 204 14.81 3.96 -20.14
C CYS A 204 13.82 4.35 -21.23
#